data_ca53465b718cd24b1ae99f41e3f67d15
#
_entry.id   ca53465b718cd24b1ae99f41e3f67d15
#
_cell.length_a   1.000
_cell.length_b   1.000
_cell.length_c   1.000
_cell.angle_alpha   90.00
_cell.angle_beta   90.00
_cell.angle_gamma   90.00
#
_symmetry.space_group_name_H-M   'P 1'
#
loop_
_entity.id
_entity.type
_entity.pdbx_description
1 polymer ?
#
loop_
_entity_poly.entity_id
_entity_poly.type
_entity_poly.pdbx_seq_one_letter_code
_entity_poly.pdbx_strand_id
1 'polypeptide(L)'
;MRQNDVSATLALLTPEAVRQRCHEVFEAAESNALNFFQLNIENFDSAVELVLAEIAANYPSGEVPFHSRWRHFENCGRNFWHEASSSLLKESKDEIARAQIDLAVISVLLDAGAGPDWSFNDARSGLTFSRSEGLAIASLRLFESGAFSQRGSDDPLRVDASSLQALTPKILASEFQVSPSNPLFGLEDRAKLLNRLGETLKKQKNIFEAEGTFRPGNLYDHLLQKQHNGALEAREILIAILQGMGEVWPDGCWINDIAIGDTGHHQAVKRCDITDGVVPFHKLSQWMSYSLIEPLQEAGFKVNNLDVLTGLAEYRNGGLFIDSKTISIKDSTQFEIVHDLKSPLVVEWRALTVVLLDKLAEQIRLQTNTNSESMPLASILQGGTWSAGRRIAHELRANGSPPLKLNSRGTIF
;
A
#
# COMPACT_ATOMS: atom_id res chain seq x y z
N MET A 1 25.89 18.46 2.48
CA MET A 1 24.96 18.07 3.58
C MET A 1 25.79 17.59 4.76
N ARG A 2 25.46 17.96 5.99
CA ARG A 2 26.17 17.41 7.17
C ARG A 2 25.82 15.92 7.28
N GLN A 3 26.75 15.09 7.71
CA GLN A 3 26.52 13.65 7.86
C GLN A 3 25.33 13.34 8.79
N ASN A 4 25.13 14.16 9.83
CA ASN A 4 23.99 14.05 10.74
C ASN A 4 22.63 14.30 10.04
N ASP A 5 22.59 15.25 9.06
CA ASP A 5 21.36 15.54 8.32
C ASP A 5 20.95 14.38 7.40
N VAL A 6 21.94 13.72 6.78
CA VAL A 6 21.70 12.51 5.96
C VAL A 6 21.12 11.40 6.83
N SER A 7 21.77 11.13 7.96
CA SER A 7 21.34 10.08 8.90
C SER A 7 19.93 10.35 9.43
N ALA A 8 19.62 11.59 9.82
CA ALA A 8 18.28 11.97 10.29
C ALA A 8 17.21 11.82 9.19
N THR A 9 17.55 12.18 7.94
CA THR A 9 16.65 12.03 6.81
C THR A 9 16.38 10.55 6.50
N LEU A 10 17.42 9.73 6.45
CA LEU A 10 17.29 8.28 6.19
C LEU A 10 16.50 7.56 7.29
N ALA A 11 16.56 8.03 8.53
CA ALA A 11 15.77 7.50 9.64
C ALA A 11 14.25 7.64 9.41
N LEU A 12 13.80 8.60 8.59
CA LEU A 12 12.39 8.72 8.19
C LEU A 12 11.90 7.56 7.31
N LEU A 13 12.81 6.86 6.64
CA LEU A 13 12.53 5.75 5.72
C LEU A 13 12.46 4.42 6.48
N THR A 14 11.79 4.41 7.63
CA THR A 14 11.65 3.22 8.49
C THR A 14 10.23 3.12 9.07
N PRO A 15 9.71 1.91 9.32
CA PRO A 15 8.40 1.75 9.95
C PRO A 15 8.37 2.29 11.38
N GLU A 16 9.51 2.24 12.08
CA GLU A 16 9.64 2.79 13.44
C GLU A 16 9.41 4.31 13.46
N ALA A 17 9.95 5.03 12.47
CA ALA A 17 9.72 6.48 12.36
C ALA A 17 8.26 6.81 12.08
N VAL A 18 7.56 6.01 11.25
CA VAL A 18 6.12 6.17 11.03
C VAL A 18 5.38 6.06 12.36
N ARG A 19 5.59 4.96 13.07
CA ARG A 19 4.88 4.70 14.34
C ARG A 19 5.20 5.75 15.39
N GLN A 20 6.48 6.04 15.60
CA GLN A 20 6.92 7.02 16.60
C GLN A 20 6.29 8.39 16.37
N ARG A 21 6.37 8.93 15.15
CA ARG A 21 5.88 10.28 14.87
C ARG A 21 4.37 10.38 14.82
N CYS A 22 3.68 9.31 14.42
CA CYS A 22 2.22 9.23 14.55
C CYS A 22 1.80 9.19 16.03
N HIS A 23 2.54 8.50 16.89
CA HIS A 23 2.29 8.50 18.34
C HIS A 23 2.45 9.89 18.97
N GLU A 24 3.43 10.69 18.58
CA GLU A 24 3.60 12.07 19.05
C GLU A 24 2.37 12.95 18.70
N VAL A 25 1.78 12.73 17.51
CA VAL A 25 0.53 13.41 17.15
C VAL A 25 -0.66 12.86 17.96
N PHE A 26 -0.68 11.55 18.24
CA PHE A 26 -1.71 10.94 19.07
C PHE A 26 -1.66 11.39 20.53
N GLU A 27 -0.49 11.56 21.12
CA GLU A 27 -0.31 12.16 22.46
C GLU A 27 -0.87 13.59 22.55
N ALA A 28 -0.73 14.35 21.44
CA ALA A 28 -1.39 15.66 21.34
C ALA A 28 -2.92 15.54 21.28
N ALA A 29 -3.48 14.46 20.71
CA ALA A 29 -4.91 14.18 20.75
C ALA A 29 -5.37 13.84 22.17
N GLU A 30 -4.65 13.00 22.89
CA GLU A 30 -4.97 12.61 24.29
C GLU A 30 -5.00 13.83 25.21
N SER A 31 -4.12 14.82 24.98
CA SER A 31 -4.11 16.09 25.71
C SER A 31 -5.06 17.15 25.14
N ASN A 32 -5.91 16.80 24.16
CA ASN A 32 -6.82 17.70 23.43
C ASN A 32 -6.12 18.91 22.77
N ALA A 33 -4.85 18.75 22.40
CA ALA A 33 -4.01 19.81 21.81
C ALA A 33 -4.02 19.83 20.28
N LEU A 34 -4.72 18.89 19.60
CA LEU A 34 -4.90 18.91 18.16
C LEU A 34 -5.82 20.07 17.74
N ASN A 35 -5.59 20.58 16.51
CA ASN A 35 -6.40 21.67 15.99
C ASN A 35 -7.72 21.19 15.38
N PHE A 36 -7.73 20.03 14.74
CA PHE A 36 -8.86 19.58 13.90
C PHE A 36 -9.64 18.44 14.51
N PHE A 37 -8.98 17.54 15.24
CA PHE A 37 -9.65 16.35 15.78
C PHE A 37 -9.70 16.36 17.32
N GLN A 38 -10.75 15.73 17.82
CA GLN A 38 -10.93 15.33 19.22
C GLN A 38 -10.97 13.81 19.28
N LEU A 39 -10.24 13.22 20.22
CA LEU A 39 -10.26 11.81 20.52
C LEU A 39 -11.41 11.51 21.52
N ASN A 40 -12.25 10.52 21.18
CA ASN A 40 -13.35 10.04 22.03
C ASN A 40 -13.15 8.53 22.23
N ILE A 41 -12.16 8.19 23.04
CA ILE A 41 -11.69 6.81 23.20
C ILE A 41 -12.77 5.89 23.78
N GLU A 42 -13.77 6.43 24.47
CA GLU A 42 -14.94 5.73 24.98
C GLU A 42 -15.82 5.11 23.87
N ASN A 43 -15.70 5.59 22.63
CA ASN A 43 -16.41 5.05 21.47
C ASN A 43 -15.58 4.03 20.68
N PHE A 44 -14.34 3.75 21.10
CA PHE A 44 -13.42 2.89 20.37
C PHE A 44 -13.91 1.46 20.21
N ASP A 45 -14.62 0.93 21.21
CA ASP A 45 -15.18 -0.42 21.20
C ASP A 45 -16.15 -0.63 20.03
N SER A 46 -16.87 0.40 19.59
CA SER A 46 -17.71 0.35 18.40
C SER A 46 -16.91 0.01 17.12
N ALA A 47 -15.72 0.58 16.96
CA ALA A 47 -14.86 0.26 15.82
C ALA A 47 -14.35 -1.20 15.91
N VAL A 48 -14.00 -1.66 17.12
CA VAL A 48 -13.56 -3.03 17.36
C VAL A 48 -14.66 -4.03 17.02
N GLU A 49 -15.89 -3.81 17.50
CA GLU A 49 -17.05 -4.66 17.22
C GLU A 49 -17.38 -4.74 15.73
N LEU A 50 -17.32 -3.61 15.01
CA LEU A 50 -17.52 -3.58 13.56
C LEU A 50 -16.50 -4.45 12.82
N VAL A 51 -15.23 -4.38 13.21
CA VAL A 51 -14.15 -5.15 12.59
C VAL A 51 -14.25 -6.63 12.93
N LEU A 52 -14.56 -6.97 14.18
CA LEU A 52 -14.79 -8.37 14.59
C LEU A 52 -15.96 -8.99 13.83
N ALA A 53 -17.05 -8.23 13.63
CA ALA A 53 -18.19 -8.70 12.84
C ALA A 53 -17.82 -8.98 11.39
N GLU A 54 -16.97 -8.14 10.76
CA GLU A 54 -16.45 -8.39 9.41
C GLU A 54 -15.56 -9.63 9.35
N ILE A 55 -14.64 -9.78 10.31
CA ILE A 55 -13.77 -10.97 10.40
C ILE A 55 -14.62 -12.24 10.52
N ALA A 56 -15.58 -12.26 11.43
CA ALA A 56 -16.45 -13.41 11.64
C ALA A 56 -17.31 -13.76 10.42
N ALA A 57 -17.80 -12.76 9.71
CA ALA A 57 -18.62 -12.94 8.51
C ALA A 57 -17.83 -13.46 7.31
N ASN A 58 -16.61 -12.91 7.08
CA ASN A 58 -15.82 -13.20 5.89
C ASN A 58 -14.84 -14.36 6.09
N TYR A 59 -14.41 -14.64 7.32
CA TYR A 59 -13.41 -15.64 7.68
C TYR A 59 -13.88 -16.52 8.86
N PRO A 60 -14.95 -17.31 8.68
CA PRO A 60 -15.52 -18.10 9.77
C PRO A 60 -14.58 -19.20 10.30
N SER A 61 -13.57 -19.60 9.53
CA SER A 61 -12.51 -20.50 9.99
C SER A 61 -11.50 -19.85 10.93
N GLY A 62 -11.48 -18.51 11.01
CA GLY A 62 -10.45 -17.73 11.71
C GLY A 62 -9.13 -17.60 10.96
N GLU A 63 -8.96 -18.23 9.82
CA GLU A 63 -7.78 -18.09 8.96
C GLU A 63 -7.92 -16.86 8.06
N VAL A 64 -7.26 -15.78 8.43
CA VAL A 64 -7.31 -14.52 7.69
C VAL A 64 -5.98 -14.29 6.97
N PRO A 65 -5.97 -14.23 5.62
CA PRO A 65 -4.74 -13.96 4.87
C PRO A 65 -4.27 -12.52 5.06
N PHE A 66 -3.05 -12.21 4.59
CA PHE A 66 -2.52 -10.86 4.66
C PHE A 66 -3.25 -9.91 3.71
N HIS A 67 -3.39 -8.65 4.12
CA HIS A 67 -3.88 -7.57 3.26
C HIS A 67 -2.82 -7.23 2.20
N SER A 68 -2.90 -7.91 1.07
CA SER A 68 -1.92 -7.81 0.00
C SER A 68 -2.60 -7.70 -1.37
N ARG A 69 -1.81 -7.35 -2.39
CA ARG A 69 -2.28 -7.33 -3.77
C ARG A 69 -2.76 -8.69 -4.26
N TRP A 70 -2.25 -9.76 -3.67
CA TRP A 70 -2.61 -11.14 -4.03
C TRP A 70 -4.10 -11.44 -3.86
N ARG A 71 -4.76 -10.82 -2.87
CA ARG A 71 -6.22 -10.98 -2.64
C ARG A 71 -7.06 -10.57 -3.85
N HIS A 72 -6.56 -9.63 -4.65
CA HIS A 72 -7.26 -9.19 -5.87
C HIS A 72 -7.06 -10.14 -7.06
N PHE A 73 -6.05 -11.01 -7.02
CA PHE A 73 -5.86 -12.10 -7.99
C PHE A 73 -6.62 -13.37 -7.59
N GLU A 74 -7.18 -13.42 -6.39
CA GLU A 74 -8.02 -14.50 -5.88
C GLU A 74 -9.47 -14.03 -5.88
N ASN A 75 -10.20 -14.31 -6.94
CA ASN A 75 -11.57 -13.82 -7.11
C ASN A 75 -12.46 -14.87 -7.76
N CYS A 76 -13.76 -14.88 -7.40
CA CYS A 76 -14.75 -15.81 -7.94
C CYS A 76 -14.33 -17.29 -7.83
N GLY A 77 -13.63 -17.67 -6.76
CA GLY A 77 -13.16 -19.04 -6.54
C GLY A 77 -11.99 -19.47 -7.43
N ARG A 78 -11.33 -18.54 -8.11
CA ARG A 78 -10.14 -18.76 -8.96
C ARG A 78 -8.93 -18.04 -8.39
N ASN A 79 -7.76 -18.61 -8.64
CA ASN A 79 -6.46 -17.94 -8.43
C ASN A 79 -5.84 -17.65 -9.81
N PHE A 80 -6.00 -16.40 -10.25
CA PHE A 80 -5.56 -15.95 -11.58
C PHE A 80 -4.05 -15.96 -11.74
N TRP A 81 -3.29 -15.71 -10.65
CA TRP A 81 -1.83 -15.84 -10.69
C TRP A 81 -1.40 -17.29 -10.91
N HIS A 82 -2.00 -18.23 -10.20
CA HIS A 82 -1.66 -19.64 -10.35
C HIS A 82 -1.93 -20.13 -11.78
N GLU A 83 -3.02 -19.67 -12.40
CA GLU A 83 -3.32 -19.98 -13.80
C GLU A 83 -2.28 -19.36 -14.76
N ALA A 84 -1.89 -18.10 -14.52
CA ALA A 84 -0.93 -17.36 -15.34
C ALA A 84 0.50 -17.91 -15.23
N SER A 85 0.90 -18.32 -14.03
CA SER A 85 2.26 -18.78 -13.73
C SER A 85 2.55 -20.22 -14.12
N SER A 86 1.62 -20.91 -14.77
CA SER A 86 1.79 -22.33 -15.19
C SER A 86 3.05 -22.56 -16.04
N SER A 87 3.47 -21.58 -16.84
CA SER A 87 4.71 -21.63 -17.62
C SER A 87 5.97 -21.58 -16.75
N LEU A 88 5.89 -21.04 -15.54
CA LEU A 88 7.00 -20.94 -14.58
C LEU A 88 7.21 -22.20 -13.72
N LEU A 89 6.37 -23.23 -13.86
CA LEU A 89 6.46 -24.45 -13.04
C LEU A 89 7.80 -25.19 -13.17
N LYS A 90 8.57 -24.92 -14.22
CA LYS A 90 9.90 -25.50 -14.46
C LYS A 90 11.04 -24.60 -13.98
N GLU A 91 10.74 -23.36 -13.59
CA GLU A 91 11.71 -22.41 -13.12
C GLU A 91 12.09 -22.65 -11.66
N SER A 92 13.18 -22.03 -11.23
CA SER A 92 13.57 -22.05 -9.83
C SER A 92 12.57 -21.27 -8.98
N LYS A 93 12.47 -21.60 -7.69
CA LYS A 93 11.65 -20.82 -6.74
C LYS A 93 12.05 -19.34 -6.70
N ASP A 94 13.35 -19.06 -6.87
CA ASP A 94 13.88 -17.70 -6.89
C ASP A 94 13.35 -16.91 -8.09
N GLU A 95 13.29 -17.54 -9.29
CA GLU A 95 12.75 -16.85 -10.47
C GLU A 95 11.23 -16.68 -10.39
N ILE A 96 10.52 -17.64 -9.83
CA ILE A 96 9.09 -17.51 -9.54
C ILE A 96 8.87 -16.31 -8.60
N ALA A 97 9.65 -16.19 -7.54
CA ALA A 97 9.56 -15.06 -6.60
C ALA A 97 9.88 -13.73 -7.27
N ARG A 98 10.90 -13.67 -8.15
CA ARG A 98 11.18 -12.45 -8.92
C ARG A 98 10.00 -12.05 -9.81
N ALA A 99 9.38 -13.02 -10.50
CA ALA A 99 8.20 -12.76 -11.33
C ALA A 99 6.99 -12.29 -10.50
N GLN A 100 6.79 -12.86 -9.31
CA GLN A 100 5.75 -12.43 -8.37
C GLN A 100 6.01 -11.00 -7.87
N ILE A 101 7.24 -10.67 -7.51
CA ILE A 101 7.63 -9.32 -7.09
C ILE A 101 7.44 -8.32 -8.23
N ASP A 102 7.83 -8.68 -9.46
CA ASP A 102 7.59 -7.86 -10.65
C ASP A 102 6.10 -7.54 -10.80
N LEU A 103 5.25 -8.55 -10.78
CA LEU A 103 3.80 -8.38 -10.89
C LEU A 103 3.23 -7.55 -9.73
N ALA A 104 3.62 -7.86 -8.49
CA ALA A 104 3.10 -7.16 -7.32
C ALA A 104 3.43 -5.67 -7.39
N VAL A 105 4.68 -5.31 -7.74
CA VAL A 105 5.12 -3.92 -7.84
C VAL A 105 4.32 -3.15 -8.90
N ILE A 106 4.25 -3.65 -10.14
CA ILE A 106 3.51 -2.93 -11.20
C ILE A 106 2.02 -2.86 -10.90
N SER A 107 1.44 -3.93 -10.35
CA SER A 107 0.01 -3.98 -10.06
C SER A 107 -0.38 -3.08 -8.90
N VAL A 108 0.46 -2.95 -7.86
CA VAL A 108 0.27 -1.97 -6.77
C VAL A 108 0.35 -0.54 -7.31
N LEU A 109 1.33 -0.24 -8.17
CA LEU A 109 1.48 1.10 -8.76
C LEU A 109 0.34 1.46 -9.70
N LEU A 110 -0.27 0.49 -10.35
CA LEU A 110 -1.44 0.68 -11.20
C LEU A 110 -2.77 0.77 -10.44
N ASP A 111 -2.78 0.47 -9.14
CA ASP A 111 -4.00 0.48 -8.31
C ASP A 111 -4.32 1.86 -7.73
N ALA A 112 -4.48 2.84 -8.61
CA ALA A 112 -5.10 4.12 -8.27
C ALA A 112 -6.62 4.03 -8.48
N GLY A 113 -7.40 5.03 -8.05
CA GLY A 113 -8.85 5.04 -8.29
C GLY A 113 -9.19 4.90 -9.78
N ALA A 114 -9.95 3.86 -10.14
CA ALA A 114 -10.33 3.58 -11.54
C ALA A 114 -11.42 4.52 -12.07
N GLY A 115 -12.16 5.15 -11.18
CA GLY A 115 -13.42 5.83 -11.50
C GLY A 115 -14.63 4.88 -11.38
N PRO A 116 -15.85 5.44 -11.37
CA PRO A 116 -17.06 4.64 -11.15
C PRO A 116 -17.50 3.83 -12.39
N ASP A 117 -17.14 4.29 -13.58
CA ASP A 117 -17.70 3.80 -14.85
C ASP A 117 -16.77 2.80 -15.57
N TRP A 118 -15.52 2.65 -15.09
CA TRP A 118 -14.56 1.75 -15.71
C TRP A 118 -14.76 0.30 -15.25
N SER A 119 -14.66 -0.62 -16.23
CA SER A 119 -14.61 -2.06 -15.99
C SER A 119 -13.66 -2.75 -16.96
N PHE A 120 -13.20 -3.94 -16.58
CA PHE A 120 -12.35 -4.81 -17.37
C PHE A 120 -13.05 -6.13 -17.65
N ASN A 121 -13.24 -6.47 -18.91
CA ASN A 121 -13.81 -7.75 -19.35
C ASN A 121 -12.67 -8.73 -19.64
N ASP A 122 -12.45 -9.70 -18.75
CA ASP A 122 -11.44 -10.73 -18.95
C ASP A 122 -11.96 -11.84 -19.88
N ALA A 123 -11.57 -11.79 -21.15
CA ALA A 123 -12.01 -12.74 -22.16
C ALA A 123 -11.65 -14.20 -21.84
N ARG A 124 -10.58 -14.46 -21.05
CA ARG A 124 -10.18 -15.83 -20.68
C ARG A 124 -11.11 -16.45 -19.64
N SER A 125 -11.56 -15.68 -18.67
CA SER A 125 -12.49 -16.16 -17.65
C SER A 125 -13.95 -15.95 -18.01
N GLY A 126 -14.25 -15.04 -18.93
CA GLY A 126 -15.60 -14.56 -19.24
C GLY A 126 -16.20 -13.67 -18.15
N LEU A 127 -15.38 -13.22 -17.18
CA LEU A 127 -15.81 -12.39 -16.06
C LEU A 127 -15.50 -10.93 -16.31
N THR A 128 -16.33 -10.06 -15.74
CA THR A 128 -16.11 -8.60 -15.77
C THR A 128 -15.79 -8.12 -14.36
N PHE A 129 -14.72 -7.34 -14.24
CA PHE A 129 -14.21 -6.79 -12.99
C PHE A 129 -14.20 -5.26 -13.04
N SER A 130 -14.28 -4.63 -11.88
CA SER A 130 -14.19 -3.17 -11.76
C SER A 130 -13.31 -2.80 -10.56
N ARG A 131 -13.00 -1.52 -10.40
CA ARG A 131 -12.22 -1.01 -9.25
C ARG A 131 -10.86 -1.73 -9.12
N SER A 132 -10.40 -1.98 -7.90
CA SER A 132 -9.10 -2.61 -7.62
C SER A 132 -8.98 -4.03 -8.17
N GLU A 133 -10.05 -4.80 -8.14
CA GLU A 133 -10.10 -6.15 -8.73
C GLU A 133 -9.91 -6.08 -10.25
N GLY A 134 -10.60 -5.15 -10.92
CA GLY A 134 -10.43 -4.92 -12.37
C GLY A 134 -9.01 -4.48 -12.72
N LEU A 135 -8.45 -3.54 -11.95
CA LEU A 135 -7.06 -3.09 -12.15
C LEU A 135 -6.03 -4.21 -11.91
N ALA A 136 -6.30 -5.11 -10.95
CA ALA A 136 -5.46 -6.28 -10.73
C ALA A 136 -5.45 -7.21 -11.93
N ILE A 137 -6.63 -7.64 -12.38
CA ILE A 137 -6.74 -8.58 -13.50
C ILE A 137 -6.20 -7.96 -14.79
N ALA A 138 -6.51 -6.68 -15.08
CA ALA A 138 -5.95 -5.98 -16.24
C ALA A 138 -4.42 -5.90 -16.19
N SER A 139 -3.83 -5.60 -15.03
CA SER A 139 -2.38 -5.57 -14.85
C SER A 139 -1.73 -6.95 -15.02
N LEU A 140 -2.39 -8.00 -14.54
CA LEU A 140 -1.95 -9.38 -14.74
C LEU A 140 -1.97 -9.77 -16.21
N ARG A 141 -3.05 -9.45 -16.96
CA ARG A 141 -3.13 -9.74 -18.39
C ARG A 141 -2.09 -9.00 -19.21
N LEU A 142 -1.83 -7.72 -18.85
CA LEU A 142 -0.75 -6.94 -19.47
C LEU A 142 0.63 -7.52 -19.15
N PHE A 143 0.85 -8.05 -17.94
CA PHE A 143 2.06 -8.75 -17.55
C PHE A 143 2.26 -10.03 -18.37
N GLU A 144 1.23 -10.87 -18.48
CA GLU A 144 1.24 -12.12 -19.25
C GLU A 144 1.46 -11.90 -20.76
N SER A 145 1.08 -10.73 -21.29
CA SER A 145 1.29 -10.41 -22.72
C SER A 145 2.77 -10.18 -23.07
N GLY A 146 3.65 -10.04 -22.06
CA GLY A 146 5.04 -9.71 -22.25
C GLY A 146 5.29 -8.22 -22.56
N ALA A 147 4.29 -7.35 -22.40
CA ALA A 147 4.42 -5.91 -22.66
C ALA A 147 5.46 -5.22 -21.77
N PHE A 148 5.77 -5.79 -20.61
CA PHE A 148 6.81 -5.31 -19.70
C PHE A 148 8.16 -5.99 -19.89
N SER A 149 8.26 -7.03 -20.72
CA SER A 149 9.48 -7.80 -20.96
C SER A 149 10.22 -7.30 -22.21
N GLN A 150 11.54 -7.16 -22.10
CA GLN A 150 12.38 -6.94 -23.29
C GLN A 150 12.46 -8.17 -24.22
N ARG A 151 12.14 -9.37 -23.70
CA ARG A 151 12.10 -10.61 -24.44
C ARG A 151 10.71 -10.91 -25.02
N GLY A 152 9.71 -10.05 -24.68
CA GLY A 152 8.35 -10.19 -25.18
C GLY A 152 7.74 -11.55 -24.83
N SER A 153 7.17 -12.23 -25.83
CA SER A 153 6.50 -13.53 -25.67
C SER A 153 7.44 -14.70 -25.34
N ASP A 154 8.75 -14.54 -25.49
CA ASP A 154 9.72 -15.62 -25.21
C ASP A 154 9.96 -15.78 -23.70
N ASP A 155 9.80 -14.68 -22.95
CA ASP A 155 9.90 -14.67 -21.48
C ASP A 155 8.97 -13.56 -20.95
N PRO A 156 7.64 -13.79 -20.99
CA PRO A 156 6.66 -12.72 -20.76
C PRO A 156 6.53 -12.32 -19.30
N LEU A 157 6.75 -13.25 -18.33
CA LEU A 157 6.43 -13.06 -16.94
C LEU A 157 7.57 -12.35 -16.17
N ARG A 158 7.97 -11.19 -16.68
CA ARG A 158 8.97 -10.30 -16.08
C ARG A 158 8.73 -8.83 -16.39
N VAL A 159 9.37 -7.96 -15.65
CA VAL A 159 9.31 -6.51 -15.85
C VAL A 159 10.72 -5.95 -16.03
N ASP A 160 11.05 -5.45 -17.20
CA ASP A 160 12.34 -4.83 -17.48
C ASP A 160 12.23 -3.29 -17.50
N ALA A 161 13.19 -2.61 -16.88
CA ALA A 161 13.22 -1.16 -16.74
C ALA A 161 13.04 -0.42 -18.07
N SER A 162 13.64 -0.91 -19.16
CA SER A 162 13.53 -0.28 -20.49
C SER A 162 12.15 -0.45 -21.11
N SER A 163 11.47 -1.57 -20.87
CA SER A 163 10.08 -1.77 -21.32
C SER A 163 9.14 -0.84 -20.56
N LEU A 164 9.35 -0.66 -19.25
CA LEU A 164 8.62 0.34 -18.47
C LEU A 164 8.82 1.76 -19.02
N GLN A 165 10.04 2.15 -19.38
CA GLN A 165 10.33 3.48 -19.95
C GLN A 165 9.68 3.69 -21.34
N ALA A 166 9.48 2.63 -22.10
CA ALA A 166 8.85 2.65 -23.42
C ALA A 166 7.31 2.60 -23.36
N LEU A 167 6.72 2.35 -22.18
CA LEU A 167 5.28 2.25 -22.03
C LEU A 167 4.59 3.59 -22.28
N THR A 168 3.53 3.56 -23.10
CA THR A 168 2.76 4.75 -23.44
C THR A 168 1.34 4.68 -22.90
N PRO A 169 0.68 5.82 -22.69
CA PRO A 169 -0.75 5.84 -22.32
C PRO A 169 -1.63 5.08 -23.33
N LYS A 170 -1.24 5.08 -24.62
CA LYS A 170 -1.98 4.38 -25.67
C LYS A 170 -1.94 2.85 -25.49
N ILE A 171 -0.80 2.30 -25.10
CA ILE A 171 -0.67 0.87 -24.79
C ILE A 171 -1.55 0.53 -23.60
N LEU A 172 -1.43 1.30 -22.51
CA LEU A 172 -2.29 1.08 -21.33
C LEU A 172 -3.78 1.20 -21.68
N ALA A 173 -4.17 2.19 -22.49
CA ALA A 173 -5.56 2.37 -22.90
C ALA A 173 -6.10 1.14 -23.64
N SER A 174 -5.33 0.60 -24.58
CA SER A 174 -5.70 -0.60 -25.31
C SER A 174 -5.90 -1.81 -24.39
N GLU A 175 -4.89 -2.08 -23.58
CA GLU A 175 -4.87 -3.27 -22.71
C GLU A 175 -5.88 -3.18 -21.54
N PHE A 176 -6.15 -1.97 -21.04
CA PHE A 176 -7.16 -1.71 -20.02
C PHE A 176 -8.55 -1.43 -20.60
N GLN A 177 -8.75 -1.65 -21.90
CA GLN A 177 -10.04 -1.50 -22.60
C GLN A 177 -10.66 -0.12 -22.42
N VAL A 178 -9.81 0.92 -22.38
CA VAL A 178 -10.25 2.30 -22.17
C VAL A 178 -10.89 2.85 -23.45
N SER A 179 -12.07 3.43 -23.31
CA SER A 179 -12.81 4.07 -24.40
C SER A 179 -13.67 5.23 -23.85
N PRO A 180 -14.27 6.05 -24.71
CA PRO A 180 -15.22 7.08 -24.24
C PRO A 180 -16.39 6.54 -23.43
N SER A 181 -16.80 5.27 -23.66
CA SER A 181 -17.86 4.59 -22.89
C SER A 181 -17.34 3.77 -21.72
N ASN A 182 -16.02 3.63 -21.57
CA ASN A 182 -15.36 2.91 -20.48
C ASN A 182 -14.12 3.70 -20.00
N PRO A 183 -14.31 4.89 -19.42
CA PRO A 183 -13.23 5.80 -19.10
C PRO A 183 -12.48 5.38 -17.83
N LEU A 184 -11.16 5.25 -17.92
CA LEU A 184 -10.27 5.01 -16.78
C LEU A 184 -9.64 6.32 -16.31
N PHE A 185 -9.89 6.73 -15.07
CA PHE A 185 -9.26 7.92 -14.50
C PHE A 185 -7.74 7.73 -14.34
N GLY A 186 -6.98 8.80 -14.56
CA GLY A 186 -5.54 8.83 -14.30
C GLY A 186 -4.70 7.94 -15.21
N LEU A 187 -5.15 7.64 -16.42
CA LEU A 187 -4.45 6.78 -17.38
C LEU A 187 -3.03 7.29 -17.68
N GLU A 188 -2.88 8.59 -17.97
CA GLU A 188 -1.58 9.21 -18.26
C GLU A 188 -0.65 9.19 -17.05
N ASP A 189 -1.20 9.44 -15.85
CA ASP A 189 -0.40 9.45 -14.63
C ASP A 189 0.10 8.02 -14.27
N ARG A 190 -0.70 6.98 -14.57
CA ARG A 190 -0.26 5.58 -14.46
C ARG A 190 0.90 5.27 -15.39
N ALA A 191 0.84 5.69 -16.64
CA ALA A 191 1.94 5.49 -17.58
C ALA A 191 3.21 6.21 -17.12
N LYS A 192 3.09 7.48 -16.71
CA LYS A 192 4.21 8.26 -16.16
C LYS A 192 4.80 7.61 -14.91
N LEU A 193 3.96 7.04 -14.03
CA LEU A 193 4.41 6.37 -12.81
C LEU A 193 5.27 5.14 -13.15
N LEU A 194 4.85 4.32 -14.10
CA LEU A 194 5.62 3.17 -14.57
C LEU A 194 6.90 3.58 -15.33
N ASN A 195 6.87 4.66 -16.14
CA ASN A 195 8.06 5.20 -16.76
C ASN A 195 9.09 5.65 -15.70
N ARG A 196 8.65 6.37 -14.64
CA ARG A 196 9.50 6.75 -13.51
C ARG A 196 10.05 5.54 -12.76
N LEU A 197 9.26 4.48 -12.59
CA LEU A 197 9.78 3.23 -12.04
C LEU A 197 10.96 2.74 -12.88
N GLY A 198 10.80 2.64 -14.20
CA GLY A 198 11.87 2.21 -15.11
C GLY A 198 13.15 3.07 -15.00
N GLU A 199 13.00 4.41 -14.83
CA GLU A 199 14.13 5.31 -14.60
C GLU A 199 14.80 5.05 -13.24
N THR A 200 13.98 4.90 -12.19
CA THR A 200 14.44 4.69 -10.81
C THR A 200 15.19 3.37 -10.67
N LEU A 201 14.69 2.28 -11.28
CA LEU A 201 15.37 0.99 -11.29
C LEU A 201 16.81 1.08 -11.83
N LYS A 202 17.00 1.84 -12.91
CA LYS A 202 18.34 2.04 -13.50
C LYS A 202 19.27 2.92 -12.64
N LYS A 203 18.71 3.83 -11.84
CA LYS A 203 19.49 4.66 -10.90
C LYS A 203 19.90 3.86 -9.67
N GLN A 204 19.00 3.02 -9.13
CA GLN A 204 19.21 2.27 -7.89
C GLN A 204 19.81 0.88 -8.14
N LYS A 205 20.99 0.89 -8.79
CA LYS A 205 21.71 -0.32 -9.21
C LYS A 205 21.93 -1.33 -8.09
N ASN A 206 22.30 -0.85 -6.90
CA ASN A 206 22.58 -1.71 -5.74
C ASN A 206 21.40 -2.55 -5.27
N ILE A 207 20.17 -2.22 -5.72
CA ILE A 207 18.95 -2.89 -5.33
C ILE A 207 18.35 -3.68 -6.50
N PHE A 208 18.40 -3.11 -7.73
CA PHE A 208 17.63 -3.62 -8.87
C PHE A 208 18.46 -4.15 -10.03
N GLU A 209 19.79 -4.12 -9.96
CA GLU A 209 20.64 -4.72 -10.97
C GLU A 209 21.06 -6.15 -10.60
N ALA A 210 20.77 -7.09 -11.47
CA ALA A 210 21.34 -8.42 -11.42
C ALA A 210 21.67 -8.88 -12.84
N GLU A 211 22.88 -9.42 -13.05
CA GLU A 211 23.35 -9.93 -14.34
C GLU A 211 23.15 -8.97 -15.53
N GLY A 212 23.32 -7.66 -15.29
CA GLY A 212 23.13 -6.60 -16.29
C GLY A 212 21.68 -6.28 -16.64
N THR A 213 20.71 -6.84 -15.91
CA THR A 213 19.29 -6.55 -16.07
C THR A 213 18.77 -5.72 -14.89
N PHE A 214 17.84 -4.81 -15.19
CA PHE A 214 17.19 -3.95 -14.20
C PHE A 214 15.71 -4.28 -14.14
N ARG A 215 15.25 -4.85 -13.03
CA ARG A 215 13.85 -5.24 -12.83
C ARG A 215 13.43 -5.12 -11.36
N PRO A 216 12.15 -4.86 -11.05
CA PRO A 216 11.67 -4.84 -9.67
C PRO A 216 11.93 -6.17 -8.96
N GLY A 217 11.82 -7.29 -9.68
CA GLY A 217 12.03 -8.65 -9.15
C GLY A 217 13.42 -8.87 -8.56
N ASN A 218 14.46 -8.14 -9.00
CA ASN A 218 15.80 -8.22 -8.41
C ASN A 218 15.85 -7.70 -6.96
N LEU A 219 14.78 -7.08 -6.46
CA LEU A 219 14.61 -6.82 -5.02
C LEU A 219 14.70 -8.11 -4.20
N TYR A 220 14.33 -9.26 -4.77
CA TYR A 220 14.53 -10.57 -4.19
C TYR A 220 16.00 -10.81 -3.82
N ASP A 221 16.90 -10.57 -4.77
CA ASP A 221 18.34 -10.78 -4.59
C ASP A 221 18.93 -9.83 -3.54
N HIS A 222 18.47 -8.59 -3.52
CA HIS A 222 18.86 -7.63 -2.48
C HIS A 222 18.40 -8.07 -1.10
N LEU A 223 17.15 -8.54 -0.96
CA LEU A 223 16.61 -9.02 0.31
C LEU A 223 17.24 -10.35 0.74
N LEU A 224 17.65 -11.20 -0.22
CA LEU A 224 18.40 -12.44 0.09
C LEU A 224 19.71 -12.12 0.83
N GLN A 225 20.39 -11.02 0.47
CA GLN A 225 21.60 -10.57 1.16
C GLN A 225 21.35 -9.98 2.55
N LYS A 226 20.09 -9.60 2.85
CA LYS A 226 19.68 -9.06 4.15
C LYS A 226 19.24 -10.13 5.16
N GLN A 227 19.15 -11.38 4.73
CA GLN A 227 18.81 -12.47 5.62
C GLN A 227 19.90 -12.76 6.66
N HIS A 228 19.45 -13.09 7.85
CA HIS A 228 20.29 -13.62 8.91
C HIS A 228 19.79 -15.01 9.31
N ASN A 229 20.59 -16.05 9.11
CA ASN A 229 20.22 -17.45 9.41
C ASN A 229 18.90 -17.89 8.72
N GLY A 230 18.68 -17.49 7.49
CA GLY A 230 17.48 -17.83 6.70
C GLY A 230 16.23 -17.03 7.09
N ALA A 231 16.34 -16.07 8.00
CA ALA A 231 15.26 -15.19 8.40
C ALA A 231 15.46 -13.76 7.88
N LEU A 232 14.38 -13.12 7.45
CA LEU A 232 14.31 -11.73 7.01
C LEU A 232 13.37 -10.96 7.95
N GLU A 233 13.81 -9.84 8.47
CA GLU A 233 12.94 -8.93 9.21
C GLU A 233 12.03 -8.15 8.26
N ALA A 234 10.73 -8.10 8.53
CA ALA A 234 9.76 -7.42 7.66
C ALA A 234 10.10 -5.93 7.41
N ARG A 235 10.76 -5.27 8.37
CA ARG A 235 11.24 -3.89 8.21
C ARG A 235 12.21 -3.71 7.04
N GLU A 236 13.02 -4.73 6.73
CA GLU A 236 14.00 -4.66 5.63
C GLU A 236 13.30 -4.60 4.27
N ILE A 237 12.11 -5.20 4.14
CA ILE A 237 11.30 -5.11 2.93
C ILE A 237 10.87 -3.66 2.68
N LEU A 238 10.30 -3.00 3.70
CA LEU A 238 9.87 -1.61 3.60
C LEU A 238 11.04 -0.66 3.35
N ILE A 239 12.15 -0.82 4.07
CA ILE A 239 13.34 0.02 3.90
C ILE A 239 13.88 -0.11 2.48
N ALA A 240 13.97 -1.32 1.93
CA ALA A 240 14.44 -1.54 0.57
C ALA A 240 13.51 -0.90 -0.47
N ILE A 241 12.19 -0.97 -0.29
CA ILE A 241 11.20 -0.30 -1.13
C ILE A 241 11.37 1.23 -1.04
N LEU A 242 11.47 1.79 0.16
CA LEU A 242 11.58 3.24 0.36
C LEU A 242 12.89 3.81 -0.21
N GLN A 243 14.00 3.12 0.00
CA GLN A 243 15.31 3.50 -0.54
C GLN A 243 15.39 3.29 -2.05
N GLY A 244 14.82 2.18 -2.54
CA GLY A 244 14.88 1.81 -3.95
C GLY A 244 13.87 2.53 -4.84
N MET A 245 12.67 2.82 -4.33
CA MET A 245 11.55 3.36 -5.12
C MET A 245 11.06 4.73 -4.64
N GLY A 246 11.75 5.40 -3.71
CA GLY A 246 11.30 6.69 -3.16
C GLY A 246 11.09 7.78 -4.21
N GLU A 247 11.86 7.77 -5.30
CA GLU A 247 11.78 8.73 -6.41
C GLU A 247 10.58 8.48 -7.35
N VAL A 248 9.92 7.34 -7.26
CA VAL A 248 8.79 6.97 -8.14
C VAL A 248 7.58 7.86 -7.90
N TRP A 249 7.38 8.32 -6.66
CA TRP A 249 6.18 9.05 -6.25
C TRP A 249 6.16 10.48 -6.78
N PRO A 250 5.17 10.87 -7.62
CA PRO A 250 5.13 12.22 -8.22
C PRO A 250 4.94 13.32 -7.18
N ASP A 251 4.17 13.04 -6.12
CA ASP A 251 3.87 13.99 -5.05
C ASP A 251 4.70 13.72 -3.78
N GLY A 252 5.76 12.88 -3.89
CA GLY A 252 6.66 12.55 -2.79
C GLY A 252 7.40 13.78 -2.28
N CYS A 253 7.67 13.80 -0.98
CA CYS A 253 8.46 14.85 -0.36
C CYS A 253 9.97 14.57 -0.48
N TRP A 254 10.75 15.62 -0.40
CA TRP A 254 12.21 15.58 -0.47
C TRP A 254 12.82 16.40 0.66
N ILE A 255 13.89 15.91 1.23
CA ILE A 255 14.78 16.70 2.07
C ILE A 255 16.14 16.73 1.40
N ASN A 256 16.53 17.91 0.91
CA ASN A 256 17.66 18.06 -0.01
C ASN A 256 17.52 17.11 -1.22
N ASP A 257 18.50 16.25 -1.45
CA ASP A 257 18.52 15.29 -2.58
C ASP A 257 17.98 13.89 -2.21
N ILE A 258 17.39 13.72 -1.03
CA ILE A 258 16.83 12.44 -0.56
C ILE A 258 15.31 12.48 -0.67
N ALA A 259 14.77 11.58 -1.48
CA ALA A 259 13.32 11.37 -1.55
C ALA A 259 12.84 10.72 -0.24
N ILE A 260 11.93 11.40 0.47
CA ILE A 260 11.33 10.90 1.71
C ILE A 260 9.87 10.44 1.50
N GLY A 261 9.43 10.38 0.25
CA GLY A 261 8.17 9.76 -0.15
C GLY A 261 6.92 10.39 0.45
N ASP A 262 6.00 9.54 0.90
CA ASP A 262 4.70 9.92 1.46
C ASP A 262 4.85 10.37 2.91
N THR A 263 5.01 11.69 3.09
CA THR A 263 5.16 12.36 4.37
C THR A 263 4.27 13.59 4.46
N GLY A 264 3.88 13.96 5.67
CA GLY A 264 3.22 15.22 6.02
C GLY A 264 4.06 16.05 6.98
N HIS A 265 3.48 17.15 7.47
CA HIS A 265 4.11 18.01 8.48
C HIS A 265 3.10 18.31 9.59
N HIS A 266 3.53 18.15 10.85
CA HIS A 266 2.70 18.44 12.01
C HIS A 266 3.51 19.10 13.15
N GLN A 267 2.93 20.13 13.76
CA GLN A 267 3.60 20.93 14.81
C GLN A 267 3.87 20.18 16.12
N ALA A 268 3.17 19.08 16.40
CA ALA A 268 3.40 18.26 17.59
C ALA A 268 4.72 17.48 17.52
N VAL A 269 5.20 17.19 16.31
CA VAL A 269 6.47 16.48 16.10
C VAL A 269 7.62 17.47 16.18
N LYS A 270 8.49 17.35 17.20
CA LYS A 270 9.59 18.27 17.41
C LYS A 270 10.94 17.59 17.31
N ARG A 271 11.84 18.18 16.52
CA ARG A 271 13.23 17.74 16.35
C ARG A 271 14.16 18.95 16.34
N CYS A 272 15.42 18.70 16.69
CA CYS A 272 16.48 19.72 16.61
C CYS A 272 17.28 19.61 15.30
N ASP A 273 16.74 18.93 14.28
CA ASP A 273 17.38 18.69 12.99
C ASP A 273 16.44 19.03 11.82
N ILE A 274 16.88 18.77 10.60
CA ILE A 274 16.13 19.10 9.37
C ILE A 274 14.83 18.31 9.18
N THR A 275 14.54 17.36 10.05
CA THR A 275 13.30 16.56 10.03
C THR A 275 12.25 17.06 11.01
N ASP A 276 12.42 18.31 11.54
CA ASP A 276 11.44 18.92 12.46
C ASP A 276 10.05 18.97 11.79
N GLY A 277 9.05 18.54 12.52
CA GLY A 277 7.66 18.50 12.07
C GLY A 277 7.32 17.41 11.04
N VAL A 278 8.27 16.69 10.46
CA VAL A 278 7.99 15.70 9.41
C VAL A 278 7.32 14.45 10.00
N VAL A 279 6.19 14.05 9.45
CA VAL A 279 5.44 12.83 9.80
C VAL A 279 5.41 11.91 8.61
N PRO A 280 6.17 10.80 8.59
CA PRO A 280 6.10 9.81 7.53
C PRO A 280 4.87 8.91 7.68
N PHE A 281 4.30 8.50 6.56
CA PHE A 281 3.20 7.53 6.50
C PHE A 281 3.55 6.34 5.62
N HIS A 282 4.13 6.59 4.46
CA HIS A 282 4.56 5.57 3.48
C HIS A 282 3.48 4.54 3.15
N LYS A 283 2.21 4.97 3.10
CA LYS A 283 1.03 4.10 3.01
C LYS A 283 1.12 3.07 1.89
N LEU A 284 1.45 3.52 0.67
CA LEU A 284 1.49 2.61 -0.47
C LEU A 284 2.72 1.70 -0.44
N SER A 285 3.84 2.18 0.09
CA SER A 285 5.04 1.37 0.32
C SER A 285 4.82 0.31 1.41
N GLN A 286 4.04 0.62 2.46
CA GLN A 286 3.59 -0.38 3.45
C GLN A 286 2.75 -1.47 2.78
N TRP A 287 1.76 -1.10 1.97
CA TRP A 287 0.92 -2.08 1.27
C TRP A 287 1.72 -2.92 0.26
N MET A 288 2.66 -2.30 -0.44
CA MET A 288 3.61 -3.01 -1.30
C MET A 288 4.43 -4.01 -0.48
N SER A 289 4.93 -3.61 0.70
CA SER A 289 5.66 -4.51 1.60
C SER A 289 4.83 -5.74 1.98
N TYR A 290 3.57 -5.54 2.38
CA TYR A 290 2.65 -6.65 2.65
C TYR A 290 2.46 -7.57 1.43
N SER A 291 2.46 -7.00 0.23
CA SER A 291 2.32 -7.76 -1.02
C SER A 291 3.57 -8.55 -1.42
N LEU A 292 4.73 -8.26 -0.83
CA LEU A 292 5.96 -9.01 -1.07
C LEU A 292 6.21 -10.13 -0.05
N ILE A 293 5.47 -10.18 1.06
CA ILE A 293 5.68 -11.19 2.11
C ILE A 293 5.41 -12.59 1.57
N GLU A 294 4.25 -12.81 0.93
CA GLU A 294 3.86 -14.15 0.43
C GLU A 294 4.85 -14.68 -0.62
N PRO A 295 5.24 -13.92 -1.66
CA PRO A 295 6.29 -14.33 -2.60
C PRO A 295 7.61 -14.74 -1.95
N LEU A 296 8.05 -13.98 -0.94
CA LEU A 296 9.28 -14.27 -0.22
C LEU A 296 9.16 -15.55 0.62
N GLN A 297 8.01 -15.75 1.28
CA GLN A 297 7.73 -16.96 2.05
C GLN A 297 7.66 -18.21 1.16
N GLU A 298 7.00 -18.12 -0.01
CA GLU A 298 6.94 -19.19 -1.00
C GLU A 298 8.33 -19.56 -1.54
N ALA A 299 9.23 -18.59 -1.67
CA ALA A 299 10.63 -18.81 -2.04
C ALA A 299 11.47 -19.42 -0.90
N GLY A 300 10.93 -19.49 0.32
CA GLY A 300 11.59 -20.12 1.48
C GLY A 300 12.15 -19.13 2.50
N PHE A 301 11.86 -17.84 2.40
CA PHE A 301 12.21 -16.90 3.45
C PHE A 301 11.34 -17.10 4.69
N LYS A 302 11.94 -17.09 5.85
CA LYS A 302 11.21 -16.89 7.10
C LYS A 302 11.11 -15.39 7.36
N VAL A 303 9.95 -14.78 7.06
CA VAL A 303 9.74 -13.36 7.33
C VAL A 303 9.26 -13.18 8.77
N ASN A 304 10.06 -12.50 9.60
CA ASN A 304 9.79 -12.26 11.01
C ASN A 304 9.23 -10.86 11.26
N ASN A 305 8.63 -10.66 12.43
CA ASN A 305 8.19 -9.36 12.96
C ASN A 305 7.30 -8.59 11.98
N LEU A 306 6.25 -9.24 11.46
CA LEU A 306 5.31 -8.60 10.50
C LEU A 306 4.69 -7.32 11.07
N ASP A 307 4.44 -7.27 12.36
CA ASP A 307 3.83 -6.13 13.06
C ASP A 307 4.79 -4.94 13.26
N VAL A 308 6.03 -5.02 12.80
CA VAL A 308 6.87 -3.82 12.69
C VAL A 308 6.34 -2.90 11.59
N LEU A 309 5.75 -3.45 10.53
CA LEU A 309 5.02 -2.70 9.52
C LEU A 309 3.76 -2.08 10.15
N THR A 310 3.33 -0.92 9.65
CA THR A 310 2.24 -0.16 10.26
C THR A 310 0.91 -0.36 9.52
N GLY A 311 -0.17 0.02 10.18
CA GLY A 311 -1.47 0.15 9.55
C GLY A 311 -1.45 1.15 8.39
N LEU A 312 -2.38 0.97 7.45
CA LEU A 312 -2.48 1.81 6.26
C LEU A 312 -3.27 3.07 6.58
N ALA A 313 -2.58 4.23 6.57
CA ALA A 313 -3.17 5.54 6.78
C ALA A 313 -3.93 5.99 5.52
N GLU A 314 -5.04 5.31 5.19
CA GLU A 314 -5.90 5.57 4.04
C GLU A 314 -7.35 5.86 4.46
N TYR A 315 -8.14 6.43 3.57
CA TYR A 315 -9.44 7.01 3.87
C TYR A 315 -10.52 6.03 4.38
N ARG A 316 -10.44 4.72 4.06
CA ARG A 316 -11.40 3.72 4.58
C ARG A 316 -11.09 3.37 6.03
N ASN A 317 -9.82 3.08 6.32
CA ASN A 317 -9.37 2.82 7.68
C ASN A 317 -9.57 4.06 8.57
N GLY A 318 -9.19 5.24 8.07
CA GLY A 318 -9.41 6.48 8.82
C GLY A 318 -10.88 6.86 8.92
N GLY A 319 -11.68 6.56 7.90
CA GLY A 319 -13.13 6.76 7.89
C GLY A 319 -13.85 5.91 8.93
N LEU A 320 -13.40 4.68 9.17
CA LEU A 320 -13.91 3.83 10.24
C LEU A 320 -13.91 4.56 11.58
N PHE A 321 -12.82 5.25 11.93
CA PHE A 321 -12.69 5.92 13.23
C PHE A 321 -13.49 7.22 13.33
N ILE A 322 -13.72 7.94 12.22
CA ILE A 322 -14.64 9.09 12.20
C ILE A 322 -16.09 8.60 12.30
N ASP A 323 -16.46 7.63 11.49
CA ASP A 323 -17.82 7.13 11.38
C ASP A 323 -18.28 6.36 12.63
N SER A 324 -17.37 5.65 13.31
CA SER A 324 -17.60 5.06 14.65
C SER A 324 -17.55 6.08 15.79
N LYS A 325 -17.25 7.35 15.49
CA LYS A 325 -17.09 8.44 16.46
C LYS A 325 -15.93 8.26 17.45
N THR A 326 -14.98 7.38 17.16
CA THR A 326 -13.73 7.24 17.93
C THR A 326 -12.92 8.54 17.87
N ILE A 327 -12.93 9.21 16.73
CA ILE A 327 -12.45 10.58 16.57
C ILE A 327 -13.56 11.44 15.97
N SER A 328 -13.61 12.71 16.34
CA SER A 328 -14.55 13.68 15.80
C SER A 328 -13.84 14.94 15.34
N ILE A 329 -14.37 15.56 14.29
CA ILE A 329 -13.88 16.85 13.81
C ILE A 329 -14.43 17.95 14.72
N LYS A 330 -13.56 18.87 15.17
CA LYS A 330 -13.93 19.99 16.05
C LYS A 330 -14.80 21.03 15.36
N ASP A 331 -14.60 21.24 14.06
CA ASP A 331 -15.36 22.18 13.24
C ASP A 331 -16.05 21.42 12.08
N SER A 332 -17.36 21.29 12.16
CA SER A 332 -18.17 20.56 11.18
C SER A 332 -18.13 21.15 9.77
N THR A 333 -17.72 22.42 9.59
CA THR A 333 -17.59 23.03 8.25
C THR A 333 -16.52 22.33 7.41
N GLN A 334 -15.58 21.62 8.05
CA GLN A 334 -14.53 20.86 7.37
C GLN A 334 -15.06 19.70 6.50
N PHE A 335 -16.27 19.19 6.77
CA PHE A 335 -16.89 18.17 5.93
C PHE A 335 -17.29 18.67 4.54
N GLU A 336 -17.48 19.98 4.39
CA GLU A 336 -17.86 20.60 3.12
C GLU A 336 -16.67 21.02 2.26
N ILE A 337 -15.47 21.09 2.83
CA ILE A 337 -14.23 21.51 2.18
C ILE A 337 -13.56 20.33 1.50
N VAL A 338 -12.97 20.53 0.33
CA VAL A 338 -12.07 19.57 -0.31
C VAL A 338 -10.66 19.79 0.22
N HIS A 339 -10.11 18.81 0.92
CA HIS A 339 -8.81 18.91 1.58
C HIS A 339 -7.67 18.40 0.69
N ASP A 340 -6.55 19.09 0.72
CA ASP A 340 -5.28 18.61 0.17
C ASP A 340 -4.71 17.50 1.08
N LEU A 341 -4.06 16.51 0.49
CA LEU A 341 -3.50 15.37 1.23
C LEU A 341 -2.40 15.74 2.23
N LYS A 342 -1.74 16.89 2.02
CA LYS A 342 -0.69 17.43 2.92
C LYS A 342 -1.24 18.47 3.89
N SER A 343 -2.53 18.75 3.88
CA SER A 343 -3.13 19.69 4.83
C SER A 343 -2.98 19.20 6.25
N PRO A 344 -2.81 20.10 7.23
CA PRO A 344 -2.66 19.71 8.64
C PRO A 344 -3.79 18.84 9.16
N LEU A 345 -5.03 19.06 8.72
CA LEU A 345 -6.19 18.23 9.06
C LEU A 345 -5.99 16.78 8.59
N VAL A 346 -5.57 16.59 7.33
CA VAL A 346 -5.36 15.23 6.79
C VAL A 346 -4.15 14.56 7.46
N VAL A 347 -3.11 15.31 7.80
CA VAL A 347 -1.95 14.79 8.55
C VAL A 347 -2.37 14.31 9.95
N GLU A 348 -3.18 15.09 10.69
CA GLU A 348 -3.74 14.66 11.97
C GLU A 348 -4.56 13.36 11.80
N TRP A 349 -5.49 13.34 10.83
CA TRP A 349 -6.33 12.17 10.57
C TRP A 349 -5.52 10.92 10.27
N ARG A 350 -4.53 11.04 9.40
CA ARG A 350 -3.67 9.91 9.01
C ARG A 350 -2.83 9.41 10.20
N ALA A 351 -2.26 10.30 11.00
CA ALA A 351 -1.47 9.93 12.17
C ALA A 351 -2.33 9.21 13.22
N LEU A 352 -3.52 9.74 13.51
CA LEU A 352 -4.49 9.07 14.39
C LEU A 352 -4.89 7.70 13.86
N THR A 353 -5.08 7.56 12.54
CA THR A 353 -5.44 6.28 11.90
C THR A 353 -4.37 5.23 12.14
N VAL A 354 -3.08 5.54 11.98
CA VAL A 354 -1.99 4.58 12.23
C VAL A 354 -2.03 4.05 13.65
N VAL A 355 -2.12 4.94 14.64
CA VAL A 355 -2.08 4.56 16.06
C VAL A 355 -3.36 3.81 16.46
N LEU A 356 -4.53 4.25 15.99
CA LEU A 356 -5.79 3.58 16.29
C LEU A 356 -5.87 2.19 15.66
N LEU A 357 -5.24 1.95 14.51
CA LEU A 357 -5.14 0.61 13.93
C LEU A 357 -4.25 -0.32 14.75
N ASP A 358 -3.14 0.16 15.32
CA ASP A 358 -2.31 -0.61 16.23
C ASP A 358 -3.11 -0.99 17.50
N LYS A 359 -3.79 -0.03 18.13
CA LYS A 359 -4.66 -0.25 19.30
C LYS A 359 -5.83 -1.21 18.99
N LEU A 360 -6.42 -1.07 17.81
CA LEU A 360 -7.51 -1.96 17.36
C LEU A 360 -7.02 -3.39 17.19
N ALA A 361 -5.82 -3.58 16.65
CA ALA A 361 -5.22 -4.90 16.51
C ALA A 361 -4.98 -5.56 17.87
N GLU A 362 -4.52 -4.81 18.88
CA GLU A 362 -4.36 -5.30 20.25
C GLU A 362 -5.70 -5.76 20.85
N GLN A 363 -6.77 -4.97 20.70
CA GLN A 363 -8.09 -5.32 21.21
C GLN A 363 -8.70 -6.54 20.51
N ILE A 364 -8.56 -6.63 19.19
CA ILE A 364 -9.02 -7.81 18.43
C ILE A 364 -8.31 -9.07 18.91
N ARG A 365 -7.00 -9.03 19.07
CA ARG A 365 -6.21 -10.17 19.56
C ARG A 365 -6.62 -10.60 20.97
N LEU A 366 -6.88 -9.66 21.86
CA LEU A 366 -7.39 -9.94 23.20
C LEU A 366 -8.73 -10.65 23.14
N GLN A 367 -9.68 -10.18 22.32
CA GLN A 367 -11.02 -10.76 22.22
C GLN A 367 -11.05 -12.10 21.46
N THR A 368 -10.14 -12.32 20.53
CA THR A 368 -10.04 -13.58 19.77
C THR A 368 -9.06 -14.58 20.37
N ASN A 369 -8.40 -14.24 21.48
CA ASN A 369 -7.35 -15.05 22.10
C ASN A 369 -6.22 -15.45 21.13
N THR A 370 -5.79 -14.48 20.31
CA THR A 370 -4.70 -14.60 19.34
C THR A 370 -3.52 -13.69 19.72
N ASN A 371 -2.44 -13.74 18.96
CA ASN A 371 -1.26 -12.88 19.13
C ASN A 371 -0.78 -12.33 17.78
N SER A 372 0.30 -11.55 17.78
CA SER A 372 0.86 -10.94 16.57
C SER A 372 1.44 -11.95 15.56
N GLU A 373 1.76 -13.17 15.96
CA GLU A 373 2.22 -14.21 15.05
C GLU A 373 1.05 -14.92 14.37
N SER A 374 -0.01 -15.25 15.12
CA SER A 374 -1.19 -15.96 14.59
C SER A 374 -2.19 -15.01 13.90
N MET A 375 -2.24 -13.74 14.31
CA MET A 375 -3.08 -12.71 13.70
C MET A 375 -2.31 -11.38 13.62
N PRO A 376 -1.35 -11.26 12.68
CA PRO A 376 -0.62 -10.02 12.48
C PRO A 376 -1.54 -8.89 12.01
N LEU A 377 -1.09 -7.65 12.17
CA LEU A 377 -1.84 -6.46 11.72
C LEU A 377 -2.27 -6.59 10.24
N ALA A 378 -1.42 -7.15 9.38
CA ALA A 378 -1.74 -7.40 7.98
C ALA A 378 -3.00 -8.26 7.79
N SER A 379 -3.23 -9.26 8.66
CA SER A 379 -4.44 -10.09 8.64
C SER A 379 -5.66 -9.32 9.16
N ILE A 380 -5.50 -8.50 10.19
CA ILE A 380 -6.59 -7.67 10.72
C ILE A 380 -7.03 -6.62 9.69
N LEU A 381 -6.10 -6.03 8.95
CA LEU A 381 -6.39 -5.12 7.84
C LEU A 381 -7.22 -5.83 6.76
N GLN A 382 -6.87 -7.05 6.39
CA GLN A 382 -7.61 -7.85 5.41
C GLN A 382 -8.96 -8.31 5.95
N GLY A 383 -8.97 -8.79 7.18
CA GLY A 383 -10.16 -9.39 7.78
C GLY A 383 -11.29 -8.42 7.98
N GLY A 384 -10.98 -7.16 8.31
CA GLY A 384 -12.06 -6.32 8.74
C GLY A 384 -11.94 -4.82 8.63
N THR A 385 -10.76 -4.20 8.76
CA THR A 385 -10.71 -2.74 8.94
C THR A 385 -11.20 -1.98 7.72
N TRP A 386 -10.73 -2.38 6.53
CA TRP A 386 -11.15 -1.76 5.28
C TRP A 386 -12.63 -2.04 4.97
N SER A 387 -13.08 -3.29 5.18
CA SER A 387 -14.47 -3.72 4.95
C SER A 387 -15.42 -3.04 5.91
N ALA A 388 -15.10 -2.95 7.21
CA ALA A 388 -15.88 -2.24 8.20
C ALA A 388 -16.00 -0.76 7.88
N GLY A 389 -14.88 -0.11 7.51
CA GLY A 389 -14.88 1.29 7.08
C GLY A 389 -15.72 1.53 5.83
N ARG A 390 -15.73 0.57 4.88
CA ARG A 390 -16.61 0.63 3.71
C ARG A 390 -18.08 0.43 4.08
N ARG A 391 -18.37 -0.55 4.94
CA ARG A 391 -19.74 -0.86 5.38
C ARG A 391 -20.37 0.33 6.09
N ILE A 392 -19.73 0.83 7.14
CA ILE A 392 -20.26 1.96 7.91
C ILE A 392 -20.42 3.22 7.05
N ALA A 393 -19.53 3.44 6.08
CA ALA A 393 -19.67 4.53 5.14
C ALA A 393 -20.95 4.40 4.28
N HIS A 394 -21.31 3.20 3.84
CA HIS A 394 -22.57 2.94 3.10
C HIS A 394 -23.80 3.05 3.98
N GLU A 395 -23.71 2.69 5.25
CA GLU A 395 -24.81 2.86 6.21
C GLU A 395 -25.12 4.34 6.48
N LEU A 396 -24.07 5.17 6.56
CA LEU A 396 -24.21 6.60 6.87
C LEU A 396 -24.41 7.48 5.63
N ARG A 397 -23.92 7.07 4.46
CA ARG A 397 -23.93 7.85 3.20
C ARG A 397 -24.32 6.96 2.03
N ALA A 398 -25.38 7.29 1.32
CA ALA A 398 -25.99 6.47 0.25
C ALA A 398 -24.99 6.03 -0.84
N ASN A 399 -23.97 6.84 -1.15
CA ASN A 399 -22.92 6.53 -2.13
C ASN A 399 -21.69 5.86 -1.50
N GLY A 400 -21.67 5.64 -0.18
CA GLY A 400 -20.53 5.08 0.54
C GLY A 400 -19.25 5.92 0.43
N SER A 401 -19.37 7.25 0.22
CA SER A 401 -18.21 8.14 0.16
C SER A 401 -17.46 8.18 1.50
N PRO A 402 -16.16 8.52 1.49
CA PRO A 402 -15.45 8.79 2.75
C PRO A 402 -16.07 10.00 3.48
N PRO A 403 -15.87 10.12 4.81
CA PRO A 403 -16.45 11.22 5.58
C PRO A 403 -15.89 12.59 5.17
N LEU A 404 -14.65 12.66 4.72
CA LEU A 404 -13.99 13.87 4.26
C LEU A 404 -13.80 13.86 2.73
N LYS A 405 -13.95 15.02 2.11
CA LYS A 405 -13.69 15.24 0.68
C LYS A 405 -12.20 15.49 0.48
N LEU A 406 -11.54 14.71 -0.35
CA LEU A 406 -10.11 14.78 -0.57
C LEU A 406 -9.80 15.11 -2.03
N ASN A 407 -8.82 16.00 -2.24
CA ASN A 407 -8.21 16.20 -3.54
C ASN A 407 -7.11 15.14 -3.76
N SER A 408 -7.54 13.92 -4.08
CA SER A 408 -6.62 12.80 -4.29
C SER A 408 -6.61 12.37 -5.75
N ARG A 409 -5.41 12.18 -6.29
CA ARG A 409 -5.20 11.54 -7.60
C ARG A 409 -5.15 10.00 -7.49
N GLY A 410 -5.47 9.46 -6.30
CA GLY A 410 -5.53 8.02 -6.05
C GLY A 410 -4.18 7.33 -5.84
N THR A 411 -3.06 8.06 -5.81
CA THR A 411 -1.71 7.48 -5.71
C THR A 411 -1.17 7.37 -4.29
N ILE A 412 -1.57 8.24 -3.37
CA ILE A 412 -0.99 8.30 -2.02
C ILE A 412 -2.02 7.96 -0.93
N PHE A 413 -3.29 8.34 -1.11
CA PHE A 413 -4.31 8.23 -0.06
C PHE A 413 -5.61 7.62 -0.55
#